data_9ed6d3a91d14dfef8f47aca76bebe998
#
_entry.id   9ed6d3a91d14dfef8f47aca76bebe998
#
_cell.length_a   1.000
_cell.length_b   1.000
_cell.length_c   1.000
_cell.angle_alpha   90.00
_cell.angle_beta   90.00
_cell.angle_gamma   90.00
#
_symmetry.space_group_name_H-M   'P 1'
#
loop_
_entity.id
_entity.type
_entity.pdbx_description
1 polymer ?
#
loop_
_entity_poly.entity_id
_entity_poly.type
_entity_poly.pdbx_seq_one_letter_code
_entity_poly.pdbx_strand_id
1 'polypeptide(L)'
;MASQETPNYRLSRWAGTDRILVEEFNDNWDKIDTALKANADAVAAAAAALEKCGNCFITHRTYMGNNQLSKTLNFFKPPVLVIIRELTNSSSPYHMILIRGCTNANGYGSNSSAAVGVAWNGNSVNWQHSGDERAEFNKTDHAYYYAALLMAE
;
A
#
# COMPACT_ATOMS: atom_id res chain seq x y z
N MET A 1 34.12 24.66 35.12
CA MET A 1 32.70 24.25 35.09
C MET A 1 32.04 24.92 33.92
N ALA A 2 31.31 24.19 33.13
CA ALA A 2 30.58 24.70 31.99
C ALA A 2 29.49 25.68 32.43
N SER A 3 29.36 26.80 31.75
CA SER A 3 28.36 27.84 32.02
C SER A 3 27.08 27.71 31.16
N GLN A 4 27.07 26.82 30.19
CA GLN A 4 25.98 26.61 29.27
C GLN A 4 25.73 25.11 28.99
N GLU A 5 24.59 24.79 28.41
CA GLU A 5 24.25 23.45 27.92
C GLU A 5 23.67 23.53 26.49
N THR A 6 23.77 22.41 25.74
CA THR A 6 23.07 22.28 24.46
C THR A 6 21.59 22.01 24.69
N PRO A 7 20.65 22.54 23.83
CA PRO A 7 19.22 22.48 24.12
C PRO A 7 18.61 21.08 24.08
N ASN A 8 19.14 20.17 23.26
CA ASN A 8 18.51 18.85 23.04
C ASN A 8 19.04 17.80 24.02
N TYR A 9 20.36 17.63 24.12
CA TYR A 9 20.99 16.56 24.90
C TYR A 9 21.61 17.07 26.19
N ARG A 10 21.51 18.38 26.47
CA ARG A 10 22.05 19.01 27.69
C ARG A 10 23.55 18.72 27.88
N LEU A 11 24.28 18.71 26.77
CA LEU A 11 25.74 18.56 26.81
C LEU A 11 26.35 19.83 27.36
N SER A 12 27.34 19.69 28.22
CA SER A 12 28.12 20.82 28.76
C SER A 12 28.76 21.60 27.62
N ARG A 13 28.59 22.91 27.62
CA ARG A 13 29.14 23.85 26.67
C ARG A 13 29.91 24.93 27.41
N TRP A 14 31.19 25.06 27.10
CA TRP A 14 32.09 25.99 27.77
C TRP A 14 32.22 27.29 27.01
N ALA A 15 32.14 28.41 27.73
CA ALA A 15 32.56 29.73 27.25
C ALA A 15 34.09 29.90 27.38
N GLY A 16 34.67 30.89 26.73
CA GLY A 16 36.13 31.10 26.73
C GLY A 16 36.75 31.37 28.11
N THR A 17 35.95 31.69 29.11
CA THR A 17 36.36 31.93 30.51
C THR A 17 36.10 30.74 31.43
N ASP A 18 35.47 29.70 30.94
CA ASP A 18 35.12 28.53 31.75
C ASP A 18 36.30 27.61 31.95
N ARG A 19 36.36 26.96 33.12
CA ARG A 19 37.26 25.88 33.37
C ARG A 19 36.69 24.57 32.84
N ILE A 20 37.39 23.91 31.95
CA ILE A 20 37.05 22.57 31.46
C ILE A 20 37.35 21.55 32.54
N LEU A 21 36.33 20.78 32.95
CA LEU A 21 36.46 19.65 33.88
C LEU A 21 36.35 18.34 33.09
N VAL A 22 37.20 17.38 33.42
CA VAL A 22 37.24 16.06 32.78
C VAL A 22 35.91 15.31 32.99
N GLU A 23 35.32 15.46 34.18
CA GLU A 23 34.03 14.85 34.52
C GLU A 23 32.90 15.34 33.61
N GLU A 24 32.80 16.66 33.34
CA GLU A 24 31.80 17.24 32.45
C GLU A 24 32.03 16.79 31.00
N PHE A 25 33.28 16.57 30.62
CA PHE A 25 33.60 16.07 29.30
C PHE A 25 33.19 14.61 29.13
N ASN A 26 33.50 13.79 30.12
CA ASN A 26 33.10 12.38 30.11
C ASN A 26 31.57 12.21 30.17
N ASP A 27 30.88 13.01 30.99
CA ASP A 27 29.41 13.03 31.04
C ASP A 27 28.77 13.38 29.68
N ASN A 28 29.39 14.26 28.91
CA ASN A 28 28.96 14.53 27.55
C ASN A 28 29.07 13.29 26.64
N TRP A 29 30.19 12.55 26.75
CA TRP A 29 30.36 11.30 25.96
C TRP A 29 29.34 10.25 26.36
N ASP A 30 29.05 10.07 27.65
CA ASP A 30 28.05 9.13 28.13
C ASP A 30 26.66 9.48 27.64
N LYS A 31 26.30 10.78 27.63
CA LYS A 31 25.04 11.28 27.06
C LYS A 31 24.93 11.01 25.55
N ILE A 32 26.00 11.24 24.81
CA ILE A 32 26.07 10.99 23.36
C ILE A 32 25.94 9.49 23.08
N ASP A 33 26.70 8.66 23.77
CA ASP A 33 26.66 7.20 23.57
C ASP A 33 25.25 6.65 23.86
N THR A 34 24.66 7.07 25.00
CA THR A 34 23.28 6.70 25.36
C THR A 34 22.27 7.11 24.29
N ALA A 35 22.38 8.33 23.77
CA ALA A 35 21.49 8.83 22.73
C ALA A 35 21.66 8.09 21.40
N LEU A 36 22.89 7.81 21.01
CA LEU A 36 23.21 7.02 19.80
C LEU A 36 22.67 5.60 19.92
N LYS A 37 22.84 4.95 21.07
CA LYS A 37 22.28 3.61 21.33
C LYS A 37 20.76 3.62 21.24
N ALA A 38 20.10 4.58 21.86
CA ALA A 38 18.64 4.72 21.84
C ALA A 38 18.13 4.92 20.39
N ASN A 39 18.83 5.73 19.59
CA ASN A 39 18.48 5.92 18.18
C ASN A 39 18.65 4.63 17.37
N ALA A 40 19.75 3.89 17.60
CA ALA A 40 19.98 2.61 16.92
C ALA A 40 18.87 1.60 17.25
N ASP A 41 18.47 1.51 18.52
CA ASP A 41 17.39 0.63 18.96
C ASP A 41 16.03 1.04 18.37
N ALA A 42 15.74 2.35 18.31
CA ALA A 42 14.51 2.87 17.68
C ALA A 42 14.47 2.56 16.18
N VAL A 43 15.58 2.70 15.47
CA VAL A 43 15.69 2.35 14.04
C VAL A 43 15.47 0.85 13.84
N ALA A 44 16.09 0.01 14.66
CA ALA A 44 15.90 -1.45 14.60
C ALA A 44 14.44 -1.85 14.87
N ALA A 45 13.81 -1.24 15.86
CA ALA A 45 12.39 -1.46 16.16
C ALA A 45 11.46 -1.01 15.01
N ALA A 46 11.76 0.14 14.39
CA ALA A 46 11.01 0.64 13.24
C ALA A 46 11.16 -0.30 12.03
N ALA A 47 12.37 -0.78 11.76
CA ALA A 47 12.63 -1.76 10.69
C ALA A 47 11.84 -3.05 10.90
N ALA A 48 11.86 -3.62 12.13
CA ALA A 48 11.11 -4.82 12.47
C ALA A 48 9.58 -4.62 12.41
N ALA A 49 9.09 -3.40 12.67
CA ALA A 49 7.68 -3.06 12.51
C ALA A 49 7.29 -2.97 11.03
N LEU A 50 8.17 -2.41 10.19
CA LEU A 50 7.95 -2.33 8.74
C LEU A 50 7.87 -3.72 8.09
N GLU A 51 8.68 -4.68 8.53
CA GLU A 51 8.63 -6.06 8.03
C GLU A 51 7.27 -6.73 8.29
N LYS A 52 6.58 -6.31 9.37
CA LYS A 52 5.24 -6.82 9.71
C LYS A 52 4.11 -6.08 8.99
N CYS A 53 4.36 -4.89 8.48
CA CYS A 53 3.43 -4.19 7.61
C CYS A 53 3.47 -4.90 6.26
N GLY A 54 2.41 -5.68 5.94
CA GLY A 54 2.32 -6.38 4.67
C GLY A 54 2.63 -5.40 3.53
N ASN A 55 3.73 -5.65 2.83
CA ASN A 55 4.16 -4.85 1.70
C ASN A 55 3.22 -5.10 0.52
N CYS A 56 2.25 -4.21 0.34
CA CYS A 56 1.33 -4.25 -0.79
C CYS A 56 1.46 -2.96 -1.60
N PHE A 57 1.44 -3.09 -2.93
CA PHE A 57 1.27 -1.95 -3.82
C PHE A 57 -0.21 -1.76 -4.12
N ILE A 58 -0.67 -0.52 -4.10
CA ILE A 58 -1.99 -0.16 -4.58
C ILE A 58 -1.82 0.50 -5.95
N THR A 59 -2.56 0.00 -6.94
CA THR A 59 -2.65 0.62 -8.26
C THR A 59 -4.09 0.82 -8.65
N HIS A 60 -4.36 1.84 -9.45
CA HIS A 60 -5.70 2.09 -9.99
C HIS A 60 -5.60 2.68 -11.39
N ARG A 61 -6.54 2.32 -12.25
CA ARG A 61 -6.65 2.85 -13.61
C ARG A 61 -8.09 2.72 -14.12
N THR A 62 -8.30 3.25 -15.29
CA THR A 62 -9.53 3.07 -16.06
C THR A 62 -9.23 2.27 -17.33
N TYR A 63 -10.27 1.61 -17.85
CA TYR A 63 -10.24 1.02 -19.19
C TYR A 63 -11.61 1.19 -19.87
N MET A 64 -11.63 1.14 -21.19
CA MET A 64 -12.85 1.06 -21.98
C MET A 64 -13.19 -0.38 -22.28
N GLY A 65 -14.47 -0.71 -22.25
CA GLY A 65 -14.98 -1.99 -22.69
C GLY A 65 -14.81 -2.16 -24.22
N ASN A 66 -14.75 -3.41 -24.67
CA ASN A 66 -14.62 -3.77 -26.09
C ASN A 66 -15.58 -4.90 -26.52
N ASN A 67 -16.58 -5.18 -25.71
CA ASN A 67 -17.66 -6.16 -25.95
C ASN A 67 -17.17 -7.61 -26.17
N GLN A 68 -15.97 -7.94 -25.67
CA GLN A 68 -15.50 -9.32 -25.70
C GLN A 68 -16.01 -10.06 -24.45
N LEU A 69 -16.34 -11.35 -24.59
CA LEU A 69 -16.80 -12.18 -23.48
C LEU A 69 -15.77 -12.36 -22.37
N SER A 70 -14.54 -12.00 -22.61
CA SER A 70 -13.47 -12.03 -21.61
C SER A 70 -12.69 -10.73 -21.59
N LYS A 71 -12.14 -10.40 -20.43
CA LYS A 71 -11.23 -9.27 -20.24
C LYS A 71 -10.05 -9.69 -19.39
N THR A 72 -8.85 -9.22 -19.77
CA THR A 72 -7.63 -9.38 -18.99
C THR A 72 -7.11 -8.04 -18.52
N LEU A 73 -6.75 -7.95 -17.24
CA LEU A 73 -5.96 -6.86 -16.69
C LEU A 73 -4.56 -7.35 -16.36
N ASN A 74 -3.55 -6.58 -16.79
CA ASN A 74 -2.14 -6.86 -16.54
C ASN A 74 -1.58 -5.85 -15.54
N PHE A 75 -0.77 -6.32 -14.62
CA PHE A 75 -0.16 -5.53 -13.55
C PHE A 75 1.36 -5.69 -13.57
N PHE A 76 2.09 -4.83 -12.90
CA PHE A 76 3.55 -4.94 -12.77
C PHE A 76 4.00 -5.95 -11.70
N LYS A 77 3.08 -6.37 -10.82
CA LYS A 77 3.24 -7.39 -9.78
C LYS A 77 1.97 -8.24 -9.69
N PRO A 78 2.02 -9.43 -9.07
CA PRO A 78 0.83 -10.27 -8.93
C PRO A 78 -0.29 -9.59 -8.15
N PRO A 79 -1.51 -9.47 -8.69
CA PRO A 79 -2.64 -8.91 -7.96
C PRO A 79 -3.19 -9.94 -6.95
N VAL A 80 -3.54 -9.47 -5.74
CA VAL A 80 -4.22 -10.24 -4.69
C VAL A 80 -5.71 -9.98 -4.70
N LEU A 81 -6.06 -8.71 -4.89
CA LEU A 81 -7.43 -8.21 -4.90
C LEU A 81 -7.56 -7.21 -6.05
N VAL A 82 -8.64 -7.32 -6.80
CA VAL A 82 -9.02 -6.33 -7.81
C VAL A 82 -10.48 -5.97 -7.63
N ILE A 83 -10.76 -4.70 -7.45
CA ILE A 83 -12.10 -4.14 -7.39
C ILE A 83 -12.35 -3.41 -8.69
N ILE A 84 -13.43 -3.74 -9.38
CA ILE A 84 -13.83 -3.12 -10.64
C ILE A 84 -15.18 -2.46 -10.45
N ARG A 85 -15.34 -1.24 -10.97
CA ARG A 85 -16.59 -0.51 -10.95
C ARG A 85 -16.82 0.17 -12.30
N GLU A 86 -18.05 0.08 -12.78
CA GLU A 86 -18.49 0.85 -13.94
C GLU A 86 -18.52 2.34 -13.62
N LEU A 87 -17.98 3.16 -14.52
CA LEU A 87 -18.05 4.61 -14.45
C LEU A 87 -19.31 5.08 -15.16
N THR A 88 -20.38 5.24 -14.42
CA THR A 88 -21.69 5.67 -14.91
C THR A 88 -22.30 6.67 -13.93
N ASN A 89 -23.21 7.50 -14.42
CA ASN A 89 -24.03 8.39 -13.60
C ASN A 89 -25.24 7.68 -12.96
N SER A 90 -25.35 6.36 -13.11
CA SER A 90 -26.40 5.57 -12.47
C SER A 90 -26.24 5.57 -10.95
N SER A 91 -27.35 5.58 -10.24
CA SER A 91 -27.37 5.42 -8.77
C SER A 91 -26.94 4.03 -8.30
N SER A 92 -26.91 3.05 -9.21
CA SER A 92 -26.52 1.65 -8.92
C SER A 92 -25.56 1.13 -9.98
N PRO A 93 -24.30 1.62 -10.00
CA PRO A 93 -23.30 1.15 -10.95
C PRO A 93 -22.93 -0.31 -10.67
N TYR A 94 -22.62 -1.03 -11.72
CA TYR A 94 -22.11 -2.38 -11.59
C TYR A 94 -20.74 -2.39 -10.93
N HIS A 95 -20.48 -3.39 -10.09
CA HIS A 95 -19.19 -3.61 -9.45
C HIS A 95 -18.88 -5.09 -9.29
N MET A 96 -17.62 -5.43 -9.25
CA MET A 96 -17.10 -6.79 -9.10
C MET A 96 -15.83 -6.79 -8.24
N ILE A 97 -15.68 -7.81 -7.42
CA ILE A 97 -14.49 -8.03 -6.59
C ILE A 97 -13.87 -9.37 -6.98
N LEU A 98 -12.60 -9.33 -7.38
CA LEU A 98 -11.80 -10.51 -7.74
C LEU A 98 -10.76 -10.74 -6.64
N ILE A 99 -10.76 -11.93 -6.06
CA ILE A 99 -9.83 -12.32 -4.99
C ILE A 99 -8.95 -13.44 -5.53
N ARG A 100 -7.62 -13.30 -5.42
CA ARG A 100 -6.67 -14.32 -5.90
C ARG A 100 -6.93 -15.66 -5.22
N GLY A 101 -6.90 -16.72 -6.03
CA GLY A 101 -7.21 -18.07 -5.58
C GLY A 101 -8.68 -18.47 -5.79
N CYS A 102 -9.59 -17.50 -5.97
CA CYS A 102 -10.96 -17.80 -6.38
C CYS A 102 -11.04 -17.93 -7.90
N THR A 103 -11.73 -18.96 -8.36
CA THR A 103 -11.97 -19.24 -9.79
C THR A 103 -13.32 -18.68 -10.27
N ASN A 104 -14.11 -18.13 -9.36
CA ASN A 104 -15.40 -17.50 -9.62
C ASN A 104 -15.50 -16.18 -8.87
N ALA A 105 -16.24 -15.24 -9.45
CA ALA A 105 -16.65 -13.99 -8.82
C ALA A 105 -18.08 -13.66 -9.25
N ASN A 106 -18.70 -12.67 -8.60
CA ASN A 106 -19.99 -12.17 -9.00
C ASN A 106 -19.88 -10.69 -9.39
N GLY A 107 -20.47 -10.34 -10.52
CA GLY A 107 -20.79 -8.97 -10.84
C GLY A 107 -22.12 -8.58 -10.18
N TYR A 108 -22.16 -7.44 -9.54
CA TYR A 108 -23.34 -6.91 -8.83
C TYR A 108 -23.82 -5.63 -9.47
N GLY A 109 -25.13 -5.50 -9.59
CA GLY A 109 -25.82 -4.27 -10.02
C GLY A 109 -27.32 -4.38 -9.77
N SER A 110 -27.97 -3.27 -9.41
CA SER A 110 -29.44 -3.15 -9.29
C SER A 110 -30.13 -4.34 -8.59
N ASN A 111 -29.66 -4.74 -7.42
CA ASN A 111 -30.22 -5.84 -6.60
C ASN A 111 -30.09 -7.25 -7.21
N SER A 112 -29.22 -7.45 -8.18
CA SER A 112 -28.98 -8.75 -8.79
C SER A 112 -27.49 -9.00 -9.00
N SER A 113 -27.12 -10.26 -9.21
CA SER A 113 -25.73 -10.65 -9.48
C SER A 113 -25.68 -11.69 -10.60
N ALA A 114 -24.55 -11.74 -11.28
CA ALA A 114 -24.25 -12.78 -12.24
C ALA A 114 -22.82 -13.29 -12.05
N ALA A 115 -22.63 -14.59 -12.20
CA ALA A 115 -21.33 -15.23 -12.00
C ALA A 115 -20.41 -15.01 -13.21
N VAL A 116 -19.11 -14.86 -12.93
CA VAL A 116 -18.03 -14.86 -13.91
C VAL A 116 -17.00 -15.93 -13.54
N GLY A 117 -16.43 -16.59 -14.53
CA GLY A 117 -15.24 -17.43 -14.35
C GLY A 117 -14.01 -16.55 -14.25
N VAL A 118 -13.10 -16.84 -13.34
CA VAL A 118 -11.87 -16.05 -13.09
C VAL A 118 -10.65 -16.94 -13.21
N ALA A 119 -9.65 -16.47 -13.93
CA ALA A 119 -8.33 -17.10 -14.06
C ALA A 119 -7.22 -16.13 -13.68
N TRP A 120 -6.26 -16.62 -12.90
CA TRP A 120 -5.09 -15.89 -12.44
C TRP A 120 -3.84 -16.45 -13.11
N ASN A 121 -3.06 -15.60 -13.74
CA ASN A 121 -1.81 -16.01 -14.40
C ASN A 121 -0.69 -15.00 -14.11
N GLY A 122 0.19 -15.35 -13.16
CA GLY A 122 1.29 -14.48 -12.76
C GLY A 122 0.78 -13.07 -12.36
N ASN A 123 1.15 -12.09 -13.15
CA ASN A 123 0.80 -10.68 -12.94
C ASN A 123 -0.53 -10.27 -13.59
N SER A 124 -1.37 -11.22 -14.01
CA SER A 124 -2.63 -10.90 -14.66
C SER A 124 -3.82 -11.58 -14.02
N VAL A 125 -4.99 -11.00 -14.19
CA VAL A 125 -6.28 -11.61 -13.94
C VAL A 125 -7.12 -11.51 -15.19
N ASN A 126 -7.77 -12.60 -15.53
CA ASN A 126 -8.76 -12.68 -16.60
C ASN A 126 -10.11 -13.06 -16.00
N TRP A 127 -11.17 -12.49 -16.49
CA TRP A 127 -12.53 -12.98 -16.22
C TRP A 127 -13.27 -13.21 -17.52
N GLN A 128 -14.21 -14.16 -17.48
CA GLN A 128 -15.07 -14.52 -18.59
C GLN A 128 -16.50 -14.61 -18.09
N HIS A 129 -17.41 -13.98 -18.82
CA HIS A 129 -18.85 -14.03 -18.56
C HIS A 129 -19.61 -14.78 -19.64
N SER A 130 -20.83 -15.20 -19.33
CA SER A 130 -21.71 -15.97 -20.23
C SER A 130 -22.64 -15.13 -21.07
N GLY A 131 -22.39 -13.81 -21.21
CA GLY A 131 -23.26 -12.88 -21.94
C GLY A 131 -24.27 -12.14 -21.06
N ASP A 132 -24.25 -12.32 -19.74
CA ASP A 132 -25.09 -11.55 -18.81
C ASP A 132 -24.49 -10.16 -18.59
N GLU A 133 -25.27 -9.12 -18.88
CA GLU A 133 -24.83 -7.70 -18.76
C GLU A 133 -24.29 -7.35 -17.36
N ARG A 134 -24.79 -8.00 -16.31
CA ARG A 134 -24.35 -7.78 -14.92
C ARG A 134 -22.95 -8.29 -14.64
N ALA A 135 -22.47 -9.20 -15.47
CA ALA A 135 -21.14 -9.82 -15.35
C ALA A 135 -20.17 -9.37 -16.43
N GLU A 136 -20.62 -8.54 -17.35
CA GLU A 136 -19.87 -8.22 -18.57
C GLU A 136 -18.60 -7.42 -18.29
N PHE A 137 -18.66 -6.37 -17.47
CA PHE A 137 -17.54 -5.48 -17.14
C PHE A 137 -16.59 -5.18 -18.32
N ASN A 138 -17.12 -5.24 -19.53
CA ASN A 138 -16.37 -5.04 -20.76
C ASN A 138 -17.24 -4.53 -21.93
N LYS A 139 -18.42 -3.96 -21.64
CA LYS A 139 -19.37 -3.45 -22.62
C LYS A 139 -18.77 -2.30 -23.42
N THR A 140 -18.95 -2.32 -24.73
CA THR A 140 -18.50 -1.24 -25.63
C THR A 140 -19.07 0.11 -25.16
N ASP A 141 -18.28 1.17 -25.31
CA ASP A 141 -18.60 2.55 -24.90
C ASP A 141 -18.82 2.78 -23.40
N HIS A 142 -18.60 1.75 -22.59
CA HIS A 142 -18.60 1.87 -21.15
C HIS A 142 -17.17 1.96 -20.59
N ALA A 143 -16.95 2.92 -19.71
CA ALA A 143 -15.69 3.06 -18.97
C ALA A 143 -15.79 2.34 -17.63
N TYR A 144 -14.71 1.73 -17.23
CA TYR A 144 -14.56 1.03 -15.97
C TYR A 144 -13.36 1.55 -15.22
N TYR A 145 -13.52 1.73 -13.93
CA TYR A 145 -12.43 2.01 -13.00
C TYR A 145 -12.06 0.72 -12.26
N TYR A 146 -10.78 0.49 -12.07
CA TYR A 146 -10.34 -0.55 -11.15
C TYR A 146 -9.31 -0.03 -10.16
N ALA A 147 -9.33 -0.63 -8.97
CA ALA A 147 -8.29 -0.54 -7.96
C ALA A 147 -7.80 -1.95 -7.66
N ALA A 148 -6.50 -2.13 -7.55
CA ALA A 148 -5.90 -3.43 -7.26
C ALA A 148 -4.86 -3.34 -6.15
N LEU A 149 -4.87 -4.34 -5.28
CA LEU A 149 -3.85 -4.62 -4.30
C LEU A 149 -2.91 -5.67 -4.88
N LEU A 150 -1.62 -5.33 -4.99
CA LEU A 150 -0.59 -6.19 -5.57
C LEU A 150 0.36 -6.69 -4.50
N MET A 151 0.89 -7.89 -4.66
CA MET A 151 1.96 -8.41 -3.81
C MET A 151 3.22 -7.55 -3.95
N ALA A 152 3.97 -7.38 -2.86
CA ALA A 152 5.29 -6.74 -2.92
C ALA A 152 6.34 -7.69 -3.53
N GLU A 153 6.27 -8.96 -3.20
CA GLU A 153 7.08 -10.07 -3.73
C GLU A 153 6.26 -11.36 -3.76
#